data_8a98144cd40537c4b68ace942e9a58c8
#
_entry.id   8a98144cd40537c4b68ace942e9a58c8
#
_cell.length_a   1.000
_cell.length_b   1.000
_cell.length_c   1.000
_cell.angle_alpha   90.00
_cell.angle_beta   90.00
_cell.angle_gamma   90.00
#
_symmetry.space_group_name_H-M   'P 1'
#
loop_
_entity.id
_entity.type
_entity.pdbx_description
1 polymer ?
#
loop_
_entity_poly.entity_id
_entity_poly.type
_entity_poly.pdbx_seq_one_letter_code
_entity_poly.pdbx_strand_id
1 'polypeptide(L)'
;MTRWLSLLSILLGILLMGCSAPTTAIPSTPTSGSPTPAPESLGQKLPISAKAIVPNGTTIQLEVAKTAQQQAMGLMYRPALPDDRGMLFPFPSAQPVSFWMKNVPVSLDMVFLQNGVVKYIQTAAPPCASEPCPTYGPNTLIDKVIELRSGRATELNLKVGDIIKIEF
;
A
#
# COMPACT_ATOMS: atom_id res chain seq x y z
N MET A 1 3.64 -67.50 1.10
CA MET A 1 4.41 -68.43 1.97
C MET A 1 4.55 -67.74 3.33
N THR A 2 3.92 -68.38 4.32
CA THR A 2 4.27 -68.57 5.74
C THR A 2 4.46 -67.28 6.58
N ARG A 3 3.47 -66.91 7.46
CA ARG A 3 3.16 -67.44 8.80
C ARG A 3 4.27 -67.10 9.80
N TRP A 4 4.02 -66.43 10.94
CA TRP A 4 3.49 -66.92 12.25
C TRP A 4 3.44 -65.69 13.21
N LEU A 5 2.35 -65.33 13.88
CA LEU A 5 1.74 -65.86 15.14
C LEU A 5 2.67 -65.95 16.34
N SER A 6 2.30 -65.19 17.38
CA SER A 6 2.01 -65.67 18.76
C SER A 6 2.15 -64.47 19.72
N LEU A 7 1.07 -64.02 20.35
CA LEU A 7 0.52 -64.42 21.69
C LEU A 7 1.50 -64.16 22.86
N LEU A 8 1.16 -63.35 23.85
CA LEU A 8 0.52 -63.77 25.06
C LEU A 8 0.45 -62.64 26.11
N SER A 9 -0.70 -62.50 26.66
CA SER A 9 -1.16 -61.80 27.88
C SER A 9 -0.16 -61.77 29.05
N ILE A 10 -0.27 -60.74 29.90
CA ILE A 10 -0.40 -60.92 31.37
C ILE A 10 -1.06 -59.68 31.96
N LEU A 11 -2.16 -59.88 32.63
CA LEU A 11 -2.86 -59.01 33.59
C LEU A 11 -1.94 -58.73 34.80
N LEU A 12 -1.97 -57.52 35.31
CA LEU A 12 -1.86 -57.29 36.76
C LEU A 12 -2.51 -55.97 37.12
N GLY A 13 -3.65 -56.02 37.76
CA GLY A 13 -4.34 -54.94 38.35
C GLY A 13 -3.66 -54.47 39.66
N ILE A 14 -3.59 -53.18 39.86
CA ILE A 14 -3.43 -52.61 41.18
C ILE A 14 -4.45 -51.49 41.33
N LEU A 15 -5.41 -51.76 42.20
CA LEU A 15 -6.37 -50.81 42.80
C LEU A 15 -5.58 -49.93 43.80
N LEU A 16 -5.57 -48.63 43.60
CA LEU A 16 -5.26 -47.69 44.69
C LEU A 16 -6.30 -46.57 44.70
N MET A 17 -7.12 -46.62 45.74
CA MET A 17 -7.97 -45.54 46.23
C MET A 17 -7.10 -44.33 46.58
N GLY A 18 -7.55 -43.13 46.27
CA GLY A 18 -6.86 -41.97 46.78
C GLY A 18 -7.49 -40.63 46.44
N CYS A 19 -8.31 -40.14 47.35
CA CYS A 19 -8.59 -38.74 47.70
C CYS A 19 -9.05 -37.77 46.58
N SER A 20 -10.36 -37.54 46.62
CA SER A 20 -10.99 -36.31 46.09
C SER A 20 -10.58 -35.11 46.92
N ALA A 21 -9.87 -34.16 46.36
CA ALA A 21 -9.73 -32.81 46.89
C ALA A 21 -10.69 -31.88 46.14
N PRO A 22 -11.38 -30.96 46.82
CA PRO A 22 -12.26 -30.01 46.15
C PRO A 22 -11.43 -28.97 45.43
N THR A 23 -11.48 -28.97 44.12
CA THR A 23 -10.87 -27.90 43.30
C THR A 23 -11.78 -26.69 43.40
N THR A 24 -11.31 -25.68 44.11
CA THR A 24 -11.89 -24.33 44.08
C THR A 24 -11.68 -23.75 42.68
N ALA A 25 -12.75 -23.61 41.93
CA ALA A 25 -12.75 -22.92 40.68
C ALA A 25 -12.44 -21.45 40.91
N ILE A 26 -11.25 -21.01 40.47
CA ILE A 26 -10.90 -19.60 40.32
C ILE A 26 -11.64 -19.08 39.10
N PRO A 27 -12.46 -18.03 39.19
CA PRO A 27 -13.07 -17.43 38.01
C PRO A 27 -11.99 -16.84 37.13
N SER A 28 -11.82 -17.41 35.97
CA SER A 28 -10.94 -16.86 34.91
C SER A 28 -11.52 -15.54 34.44
N THR A 29 -10.92 -14.44 34.85
CA THR A 29 -11.17 -13.13 34.28
C THR A 29 -10.81 -13.18 32.80
N PRO A 30 -11.70 -12.77 31.87
CA PRO A 30 -11.32 -12.70 30.49
C PRO A 30 -10.23 -11.61 30.36
N THR A 31 -9.00 -12.03 30.11
CA THR A 31 -7.94 -11.15 29.73
C THR A 31 -8.35 -10.50 28.39
N SER A 32 -8.75 -9.23 28.47
CA SER A 32 -8.95 -8.38 27.31
C SER A 32 -7.62 -8.33 26.54
N GLY A 33 -7.53 -9.13 25.48
CA GLY A 33 -6.40 -9.11 24.57
C GLY A 33 -6.34 -7.72 23.95
N SER A 34 -5.33 -6.95 24.35
CA SER A 34 -4.96 -5.72 23.65
C SER A 34 -4.74 -6.08 22.18
N PRO A 35 -5.34 -5.39 21.20
CA PRO A 35 -5.12 -5.70 19.81
C PRO A 35 -3.62 -5.54 19.52
N THR A 36 -3.00 -6.62 19.05
CA THR A 36 -1.63 -6.57 18.52
C THR A 36 -1.59 -5.50 17.44
N PRO A 37 -0.69 -4.49 17.53
CA PRO A 37 -0.56 -3.50 16.47
C PRO A 37 -0.30 -4.23 15.15
N ALA A 38 -1.10 -3.93 14.13
CA ALA A 38 -0.83 -4.39 12.78
C ALA A 38 0.60 -3.94 12.41
N PRO A 39 1.39 -4.75 11.67
CA PRO A 39 2.75 -4.38 11.29
C PRO A 39 2.70 -3.02 10.58
N GLU A 40 3.42 -2.04 11.12
CA GLU A 40 3.55 -0.73 10.48
C GLU A 40 4.07 -0.94 9.06
N SER A 41 3.33 -0.42 8.08
CA SER A 41 3.78 -0.47 6.69
C SER A 41 5.09 0.32 6.59
N LEU A 42 6.11 -0.26 5.96
CA LEU A 42 7.40 0.42 5.70
C LEU A 42 7.22 1.70 4.84
N GLY A 43 6.05 1.88 4.23
CA GLY A 43 5.73 3.02 3.39
C GLY A 43 5.43 4.29 4.19
N GLN A 44 5.87 5.43 3.69
CA GLN A 44 5.55 6.73 4.30
C GLN A 44 4.05 7.04 4.17
N LYS A 45 3.51 7.76 5.16
CA LYS A 45 2.20 8.42 5.11
C LYS A 45 2.41 9.90 5.39
N LEU A 46 2.10 10.73 4.42
CA LEU A 46 2.22 12.19 4.55
C LEU A 46 0.85 12.80 4.87
N PRO A 47 0.80 13.93 5.55
CA PRO A 47 -0.46 14.64 5.77
C PRO A 47 -1.05 15.10 4.45
N ILE A 48 -2.38 15.09 4.35
CA ILE A 48 -3.08 15.76 3.26
C ILE A 48 -2.86 17.27 3.42
N SER A 49 -2.18 17.87 2.47
CA SER A 49 -1.84 19.31 2.52
C SER A 49 -2.07 20.03 1.19
N ALA A 50 -2.70 19.35 0.22
CA ALA A 50 -3.16 19.95 -1.01
C ALA A 50 -4.37 19.19 -1.55
N LYS A 51 -5.03 19.75 -2.56
CA LYS A 51 -6.07 19.08 -3.35
C LYS A 51 -5.93 19.41 -4.83
N ALA A 52 -6.25 18.46 -5.68
CA ALA A 52 -6.40 18.66 -7.11
C ALA A 52 -7.87 18.71 -7.49
N ILE A 53 -8.27 19.74 -8.25
CA ILE A 53 -9.58 19.85 -8.83
C ILE A 53 -9.43 19.60 -10.33
N VAL A 54 -10.04 18.50 -10.80
CA VAL A 54 -9.95 18.07 -12.21
C VAL A 54 -11.11 18.65 -13.03
N PRO A 55 -11.05 18.63 -14.38
CA PRO A 55 -12.03 19.31 -15.23
C PRO A 55 -13.50 18.96 -14.99
N ASN A 56 -13.80 17.74 -14.58
CA ASN A 56 -15.18 17.33 -14.26
C ASN A 56 -15.66 17.79 -12.84
N GLY A 57 -14.85 18.59 -12.13
CA GLY A 57 -15.17 19.09 -10.78
C GLY A 57 -14.79 18.14 -9.63
N THR A 58 -14.35 16.93 -9.91
CA THR A 58 -13.93 15.99 -8.86
C THR A 58 -12.70 16.53 -8.13
N THR A 59 -12.70 16.38 -6.81
CA THR A 59 -11.58 16.78 -5.95
C THR A 59 -10.83 15.55 -5.46
N ILE A 60 -9.50 15.54 -5.62
CA ILE A 60 -8.59 14.53 -5.11
C ILE A 60 -7.75 15.14 -3.98
N GLN A 61 -7.77 14.51 -2.82
CA GLN A 61 -6.99 14.90 -1.65
C GLN A 61 -5.54 14.42 -1.84
N LEU A 62 -4.58 15.32 -1.66
CA LEU A 62 -3.19 15.04 -1.98
C LEU A 62 -2.27 15.05 -0.75
N GLU A 63 -1.55 13.95 -0.57
CA GLU A 63 -0.32 13.93 0.20
C GLU A 63 0.77 14.64 -0.61
N VAL A 64 1.59 15.49 0.00
CA VAL A 64 2.59 16.26 -0.74
C VAL A 64 4.00 15.86 -0.36
N ALA A 65 4.73 15.26 -1.29
CA ALA A 65 6.14 14.87 -1.16
C ALA A 65 7.02 16.09 -1.44
N LYS A 66 7.36 16.87 -0.38
CA LYS A 66 8.07 18.15 -0.51
C LYS A 66 9.59 18.03 -0.49
N THR A 67 10.13 17.02 0.19
CA THR A 67 11.58 16.84 0.32
C THR A 67 12.09 15.79 -0.66
N ALA A 68 13.37 15.84 -1.02
CA ALA A 68 13.99 14.83 -1.87
C ALA A 68 13.83 13.41 -1.32
N GLN A 69 13.89 13.24 0.01
CA GLN A 69 13.67 11.94 0.66
C GLN A 69 12.21 11.48 0.49
N GLN A 70 11.23 12.37 0.69
CA GLN A 70 9.82 12.04 0.48
C GLN A 70 9.52 11.69 -0.97
N GLN A 71 10.11 12.44 -1.92
CA GLN A 71 9.97 12.17 -3.36
C GLN A 71 10.62 10.84 -3.74
N ALA A 72 11.80 10.53 -3.22
CA ALA A 72 12.46 9.26 -3.46
C ALA A 72 11.68 8.06 -2.90
N MET A 73 11.03 8.21 -1.74
CA MET A 73 10.19 7.19 -1.13
C MET A 73 8.85 7.05 -1.87
N GLY A 74 8.20 8.15 -2.24
CA GLY A 74 6.90 8.13 -2.92
C GLY A 74 5.89 7.16 -2.28
N LEU A 75 5.29 6.31 -3.09
CA LEU A 75 4.31 5.29 -2.68
C LEU A 75 4.93 3.90 -2.45
N MET A 76 6.27 3.80 -2.29
CA MET A 76 6.93 2.53 -1.96
C MET A 76 6.30 1.88 -0.73
N TYR A 77 6.13 0.55 -0.79
CA TYR A 77 5.60 -0.31 0.29
C TYR A 77 4.16 0.02 0.72
N ARG A 78 3.42 0.79 -0.06
CA ARG A 78 2.03 1.15 0.26
C ARG A 78 1.03 0.31 -0.54
N PRO A 79 -0.13 -0.03 0.06
CA PRO A 79 -1.25 -0.59 -0.69
C PRO A 79 -1.83 0.46 -1.65
N ALA A 80 -2.82 0.04 -2.46
CA ALA A 80 -3.53 0.96 -3.33
C ALA A 80 -4.11 2.16 -2.56
N LEU A 81 -4.07 3.34 -3.20
CA LEU A 81 -4.72 4.53 -2.67
C LEU A 81 -6.24 4.45 -2.87
N PRO A 82 -7.03 5.06 -1.97
CA PRO A 82 -8.46 5.30 -2.20
C PRO A 82 -8.70 6.18 -3.44
N ASP A 83 -9.94 6.16 -3.94
CA ASP A 83 -10.34 6.90 -5.15
C ASP A 83 -10.20 8.42 -5.04
N ASP A 84 -10.37 8.94 -3.83
CA ASP A 84 -10.28 10.37 -3.52
C ASP A 84 -8.88 10.80 -3.08
N ARG A 85 -7.86 9.94 -3.22
CA ARG A 85 -6.50 10.17 -2.74
C ARG A 85 -5.47 10.13 -3.85
N GLY A 86 -4.38 10.90 -3.65
CA GLY A 86 -3.20 10.89 -4.50
C GLY A 86 -1.98 11.38 -3.76
N MET A 87 -0.81 11.26 -4.42
CA MET A 87 0.42 11.88 -3.95
C MET A 87 0.91 12.88 -4.99
N LEU A 88 1.19 14.11 -4.53
CA LEU A 88 1.72 15.21 -5.32
C LEU A 88 3.22 15.33 -5.13
N PHE A 89 3.94 15.40 -6.21
CA PHE A 89 5.38 15.64 -6.28
C PHE A 89 5.62 17.01 -6.93
N PRO A 90 5.77 18.09 -6.15
CA PRO A 90 6.07 19.41 -6.70
C PRO A 90 7.58 19.57 -6.92
N PHE A 91 7.95 20.23 -8.01
CA PHE A 91 9.33 20.60 -8.30
C PHE A 91 9.46 22.13 -8.28
N PRO A 92 10.58 22.68 -7.76
CA PRO A 92 10.78 24.14 -7.65
C PRO A 92 10.75 24.85 -8.99
N SER A 93 11.15 24.16 -10.07
CA SER A 93 11.09 24.64 -11.45
C SER A 93 10.76 23.49 -12.38
N ALA A 94 10.19 23.82 -13.53
CA ALA A 94 9.93 22.82 -14.55
C ALA A 94 11.25 22.20 -15.05
N GLN A 95 11.31 20.87 -15.06
CA GLN A 95 12.52 20.09 -15.40
C GLN A 95 12.14 18.76 -16.04
N PRO A 96 13.07 18.08 -16.71
CA PRO A 96 12.89 16.69 -17.10
C PRO A 96 12.70 15.83 -15.86
N VAL A 97 11.68 14.97 -15.84
CA VAL A 97 11.41 14.06 -14.73
C VAL A 97 11.20 12.66 -15.25
N SER A 98 11.59 11.68 -14.43
CA SER A 98 11.40 10.26 -14.72
C SER A 98 11.04 9.55 -13.42
N PHE A 99 9.95 8.77 -13.44
CA PHE A 99 9.43 8.03 -12.30
C PHE A 99 9.60 6.53 -12.54
N TRP A 100 9.76 5.79 -11.48
CA TRP A 100 9.86 4.33 -11.49
C TRP A 100 8.89 3.70 -10.50
N MET A 101 8.67 2.39 -10.63
CA MET A 101 7.77 1.63 -9.76
C MET A 101 8.54 0.71 -8.79
N LYS A 102 9.81 1.09 -8.44
CA LYS A 102 10.62 0.32 -7.49
C LYS A 102 9.93 0.25 -6.13
N ASN A 103 9.80 -0.96 -5.59
CA ASN A 103 9.16 -1.23 -4.29
C ASN A 103 7.70 -0.75 -4.16
N VAL A 104 7.05 -0.42 -5.26
CA VAL A 104 5.61 -0.09 -5.28
C VAL A 104 4.85 -1.38 -5.61
N PRO A 105 4.04 -1.93 -4.68
CA PRO A 105 3.45 -3.26 -4.84
C PRO A 105 2.18 -3.29 -5.70
N VAL A 106 1.69 -2.13 -6.13
CA VAL A 106 0.44 -1.97 -6.91
C VAL A 106 0.68 -1.13 -8.14
N SER A 107 -0.12 -1.30 -9.19
CA SER A 107 -0.05 -0.42 -10.36
C SER A 107 -0.58 0.97 -10.04
N LEU A 108 0.00 2.00 -10.66
CA LEU A 108 -0.36 3.41 -10.48
C LEU A 108 -0.65 4.08 -11.83
N ASP A 109 -1.46 5.15 -11.77
CA ASP A 109 -1.53 6.15 -12.83
C ASP A 109 -0.66 7.35 -12.42
N MET A 110 0.11 7.90 -13.36
CA MET A 110 0.96 9.07 -13.15
C MET A 110 0.55 10.19 -14.10
N VAL A 111 0.15 11.34 -13.54
CA VAL A 111 -0.29 12.51 -14.29
C VAL A 111 0.78 13.59 -14.20
N PHE A 112 1.43 13.90 -15.32
CA PHE A 112 2.54 14.84 -15.42
C PHE A 112 2.03 16.22 -15.85
N LEU A 113 2.34 17.25 -15.06
CA LEU A 113 1.83 18.61 -15.24
C LEU A 113 2.96 19.61 -15.49
N GLN A 114 2.64 20.63 -16.27
CA GLN A 114 3.42 21.85 -16.37
C GLN A 114 2.47 23.05 -16.29
N ASN A 115 2.66 23.92 -15.33
CA ASN A 115 1.79 25.07 -15.06
C ASN A 115 0.30 24.69 -14.93
N GLY A 116 0.02 23.53 -14.31
CA GLY A 116 -1.33 23.01 -14.14
C GLY A 116 -1.91 22.31 -15.36
N VAL A 117 -1.24 22.32 -16.51
CA VAL A 117 -1.67 21.66 -17.74
C VAL A 117 -1.11 20.24 -17.79
N VAL A 118 -1.95 19.23 -18.04
CA VAL A 118 -1.56 17.83 -18.25
C VAL A 118 -0.72 17.72 -19.52
N LYS A 119 0.52 17.28 -19.39
CA LYS A 119 1.45 17.06 -20.51
C LYS A 119 1.56 15.61 -20.91
N TYR A 120 1.40 14.71 -19.96
CA TYR A 120 1.46 13.27 -20.19
C TYR A 120 0.72 12.52 -19.10
N ILE A 121 0.16 11.38 -19.43
CA ILE A 121 -0.47 10.46 -18.48
C ILE A 121 0.09 9.06 -18.76
N GLN A 122 0.74 8.48 -17.76
CA GLN A 122 1.05 7.05 -17.74
C GLN A 122 -0.06 6.35 -17.00
N THR A 123 -0.83 5.52 -17.67
CA THR A 123 -1.86 4.69 -17.03
C THR A 123 -1.32 3.32 -16.67
N ALA A 124 -1.79 2.77 -15.56
CA ALA A 124 -1.53 1.41 -15.10
C ALA A 124 -0.05 1.00 -15.14
N ALA A 125 0.86 1.91 -14.74
CA ALA A 125 2.28 1.57 -14.60
C ALA A 125 2.42 0.38 -13.64
N PRO A 126 2.91 -0.79 -14.08
CA PRO A 126 2.97 -1.98 -13.25
C PRO A 126 4.10 -1.90 -12.22
N PRO A 127 4.01 -2.66 -11.11
CA PRO A 127 5.14 -2.87 -10.21
C PRO A 127 6.40 -3.29 -10.95
N CYS A 128 7.57 -2.84 -10.47
CA CYS A 128 8.84 -3.26 -11.03
C CYS A 128 9.13 -4.72 -10.67
N ALA A 129 9.10 -5.60 -11.68
CA ALA A 129 9.30 -7.03 -11.48
C ALA A 129 10.77 -7.41 -11.27
N SER A 130 11.71 -6.65 -11.88
CA SER A 130 13.16 -6.89 -11.78
C SER A 130 13.92 -5.61 -12.12
N GLU A 131 15.10 -5.45 -11.55
CA GLU A 131 15.99 -4.34 -11.90
C GLU A 131 16.77 -4.64 -13.21
N PRO A 132 17.07 -3.60 -14.00
CA PRO A 132 16.70 -2.19 -13.82
C PRO A 132 15.20 -1.95 -14.03
N CYS A 133 14.58 -1.18 -13.12
CA CYS A 133 13.18 -0.82 -13.26
C CYS A 133 12.95 0.07 -14.49
N PRO A 134 11.86 -0.14 -15.26
CA PRO A 134 11.40 0.80 -16.25
C PRO A 134 11.13 2.18 -15.64
N THR A 135 11.31 3.22 -16.43
CA THR A 135 11.01 4.60 -16.03
C THR A 135 9.94 5.20 -16.93
N TYR A 136 9.13 6.08 -16.35
CA TYR A 136 7.97 6.71 -16.98
C TYR A 136 8.10 8.22 -16.89
N GLY A 137 7.80 8.91 -17.96
CA GLY A 137 7.83 10.37 -18.05
C GLY A 137 7.83 10.86 -19.49
N PRO A 138 7.42 12.11 -19.72
CA PRO A 138 7.44 12.73 -21.03
C PRO A 138 8.82 13.31 -21.37
N ASN A 139 9.08 13.52 -22.66
CA ASN A 139 10.24 14.25 -23.14
C ASN A 139 9.99 15.79 -23.11
N THR A 140 9.41 16.30 -22.04
CA THR A 140 9.13 17.73 -21.84
C THR A 140 9.33 18.12 -20.37
N LEU A 141 9.39 19.43 -20.11
CA LEU A 141 9.57 19.95 -18.77
C LEU A 141 8.29 19.79 -17.96
N ILE A 142 8.42 19.36 -16.70
CA ILE A 142 7.35 19.06 -15.76
C ILE A 142 7.64 19.78 -14.44
N ASP A 143 6.63 20.42 -13.85
CA ASP A 143 6.73 21.07 -12.55
C ASP A 143 5.96 20.35 -11.43
N LYS A 144 5.07 19.41 -11.79
CA LYS A 144 4.33 18.57 -10.83
C LYS A 144 4.00 17.21 -11.42
N VAL A 145 3.98 16.20 -10.56
CA VAL A 145 3.42 14.88 -10.89
C VAL A 145 2.39 14.52 -9.84
N ILE A 146 1.27 13.93 -10.26
CA ILE A 146 0.28 13.35 -9.36
C ILE A 146 0.24 11.85 -9.60
N GLU A 147 0.52 11.06 -8.57
CA GLU A 147 0.28 9.62 -8.56
C GLU A 147 -1.11 9.32 -8.00
N LEU A 148 -1.84 8.47 -8.71
CA LEU A 148 -3.18 8.00 -8.39
C LEU A 148 -3.19 6.46 -8.41
N ARG A 149 -4.22 5.83 -7.82
CA ARG A 149 -4.41 4.41 -8.07
C ARG A 149 -4.63 4.13 -9.55
N SER A 150 -4.24 2.95 -9.98
CA SER A 150 -4.41 2.51 -11.38
C SER A 150 -5.88 2.62 -11.84
N GLY A 151 -6.07 3.11 -13.07
CA GLY A 151 -7.37 3.32 -13.70
C GLY A 151 -8.06 4.62 -13.32
N ARG A 152 -7.58 5.33 -12.28
CA ARG A 152 -8.24 6.53 -11.77
C ARG A 152 -8.22 7.69 -12.77
N ALA A 153 -7.12 7.88 -13.49
CA ALA A 153 -7.04 8.90 -14.52
C ALA A 153 -8.10 8.70 -15.64
N THR A 154 -8.35 7.45 -16.01
CA THR A 154 -9.39 7.09 -17.00
C THR A 154 -10.79 7.35 -16.46
N GLU A 155 -11.09 6.96 -15.23
CA GLU A 155 -12.38 7.22 -14.57
C GLU A 155 -12.70 8.72 -14.45
N LEU A 156 -11.65 9.52 -14.21
CA LEU A 156 -11.75 10.98 -14.17
C LEU A 156 -11.85 11.61 -15.57
N ASN A 157 -11.72 10.80 -16.64
CA ASN A 157 -11.67 11.21 -18.05
C ASN A 157 -10.55 12.24 -18.33
N LEU A 158 -9.42 12.11 -17.63
CA LEU A 158 -8.27 13.00 -17.82
C LEU A 158 -7.59 12.78 -19.16
N LYS A 159 -7.22 13.89 -19.79
CA LYS A 159 -6.54 13.94 -21.11
C LYS A 159 -5.39 14.91 -21.11
N VAL A 160 -4.43 14.69 -22.01
CA VAL A 160 -3.40 15.67 -22.29
C VAL A 160 -4.05 16.98 -22.77
N GLY A 161 -3.60 18.10 -22.21
CA GLY A 161 -4.19 19.43 -22.42
C GLY A 161 -5.18 19.88 -21.34
N ASP A 162 -5.69 18.98 -20.52
CA ASP A 162 -6.58 19.33 -19.40
C ASP A 162 -5.86 20.24 -18.40
N ILE A 163 -6.66 21.08 -17.73
CA ILE A 163 -6.18 21.95 -16.64
C ILE A 163 -6.60 21.34 -15.31
N ILE A 164 -5.62 21.06 -14.45
CA ILE A 164 -5.83 20.61 -13.08
C ILE A 164 -5.42 21.75 -12.15
N LYS A 165 -6.36 22.23 -11.34
CA LYS A 165 -6.10 23.25 -10.33
C LYS A 165 -5.59 22.58 -9.06
N ILE A 166 -4.40 22.97 -8.60
CA ILE A 166 -3.83 22.53 -7.31
C ILE A 166 -4.02 23.65 -6.30
N GLU A 167 -4.61 23.31 -5.15
CA GLU A 167 -4.79 24.20 -4.00
C GLU A 167 -4.07 23.58 -2.78
N PHE A 168 -3.26 24.40 -2.08
CA PHE A 168 -2.51 24.05 -0.87
C PHE A 168 -3.18 24.55 0.39
#